data_59ceb59aacbdbf0a715ad0573684caf7
#
_entry.id   59ceb59aacbdbf0a715ad0573684caf7
#
_cell.length_a   1.000
_cell.length_b   1.000
_cell.length_c   1.000
_cell.angle_alpha   90.00
_cell.angle_beta   90.00
_cell.angle_gamma   90.00
#
_symmetry.space_group_name_H-M   'P 1'
#
loop_
_entity.id
_entity.type
_entity.pdbx_description
1 polymer ?
#
loop_
_entity_poly.entity_id
_entity_poly.type
_entity_poly.pdbx_seq_one_letter_code
_entity_poly.pdbx_strand_id
1 'polypeptide(L)'
;MTSQTAQRVAIDLAIFLISLLGTHYAQNADRPITAVLVFLTGVIVIAFRSGLVSALIAAISASLVYNFLLSEPSFRFGITSADEAVPLIAFNVAACLAALMVGRLKDSARKAYEAQSETAFMLTVSDRLQSAVKVEEVETAVRGVIPRQGVTSVEIFLTRGKAYWRPSSGEIEFDTLKPLMEVDTETRNSRGKVVIVELEGARGALGFVKFRLGEPLADRQGSSKLQSISAMLALAVERCLLLEELAEARARVRSEALKDALLSSVSHDLRTPITVIQAAAGALGSTQISLPPEESARLLSSILEQCARLDRYTAELLDVGRIQAGIAEERLETVNLTEIVGLAIKHTRAVHPQVTIERSLAHGPHYAQANAAMLEQALVNLIDNAQKFGGDAGPVTVSLDNDGSVAKIAITDRGPGIHGDEREQVFSRFFKGKRSGAKAGMGLGLYIAKGFIEAFDGAIAVESPLDGERGTRVVVTLPLVAPDEASMAA
;
A
#
# COMPACT_ATOMS: atom_id res chain seq x y z
N MET A 1 51.95 -13.05 13.56
CA MET A 1 51.81 -11.59 13.63
C MET A 1 51.37 -11.12 12.24
N THR A 2 50.22 -10.53 12.12
CA THR A 2 49.71 -10.06 10.83
C THR A 2 50.52 -8.84 10.34
N SER A 3 50.69 -8.66 9.05
CA SER A 3 51.42 -7.54 8.39
C SER A 3 51.09 -6.14 8.99
N GLN A 4 49.86 -5.95 9.45
CA GLN A 4 49.40 -4.71 10.08
C GLN A 4 49.97 -4.45 11.45
N THR A 5 50.19 -5.51 12.28
CA THR A 5 50.80 -5.35 13.62
C THR A 5 52.29 -5.02 13.50
N ALA A 6 52.99 -5.64 12.56
CA ALA A 6 54.41 -5.30 12.29
C ALA A 6 54.58 -3.84 11.83
N GLN A 7 53.68 -3.36 10.94
CA GLN A 7 53.73 -1.95 10.47
C GLN A 7 53.41 -0.95 11.59
N ARG A 8 52.49 -1.28 12.50
CA ARG A 8 52.20 -0.41 13.66
C ARG A 8 53.41 -0.28 14.60
N VAL A 9 54.04 -1.39 14.93
CA VAL A 9 55.24 -1.40 15.80
C VAL A 9 56.40 -0.63 15.16
N ALA A 10 56.59 -0.79 13.84
CA ALA A 10 57.65 -0.07 13.13
C ALA A 10 57.48 1.49 13.19
N ILE A 11 56.21 1.93 13.07
CA ILE A 11 55.95 3.40 13.14
C ILE A 11 56.09 3.92 14.59
N ASP A 12 55.62 3.15 15.61
CA ASP A 12 55.78 3.55 17.00
C ASP A 12 57.28 3.63 17.39
N LEU A 13 58.08 2.70 16.88
CA LEU A 13 59.52 2.73 17.03
C LEU A 13 60.17 3.98 16.36
N ALA A 14 59.68 4.33 15.13
CA ALA A 14 60.15 5.52 14.43
C ALA A 14 59.80 6.82 15.22
N ILE A 15 58.61 6.92 15.77
CA ILE A 15 58.18 8.06 16.61
C ILE A 15 59.08 8.11 17.86
N PHE A 16 59.34 6.99 18.49
CA PHE A 16 60.21 6.93 19.65
C PHE A 16 61.64 7.38 19.33
N LEU A 17 62.24 6.92 18.19
CA LEU A 17 63.56 7.34 17.73
C LEU A 17 63.66 8.83 17.39
N ILE A 18 62.62 9.38 16.75
CA ILE A 18 62.54 10.82 16.48
C ILE A 18 62.49 11.62 17.80
N SER A 19 61.73 11.16 18.77
CA SER A 19 61.64 11.81 20.08
C SER A 19 62.98 11.69 20.80
N LEU A 20 63.69 10.57 20.70
CA LEU A 20 65.02 10.40 21.26
C LEU A 20 66.08 11.39 20.64
N LEU A 21 66.07 11.51 19.32
CA LEU A 21 66.94 12.46 18.61
C LEU A 21 66.63 13.90 19.00
N GLY A 22 65.36 14.28 19.05
CA GLY A 22 64.92 15.59 19.50
C GLY A 22 65.32 15.91 20.94
N THR A 23 65.23 14.92 21.85
CA THR A 23 65.64 15.03 23.24
C THR A 23 67.16 15.19 23.36
N HIS A 24 67.94 14.39 22.62
CA HIS A 24 69.38 14.49 22.59
C HIS A 24 69.84 15.88 22.06
N TYR A 25 69.22 16.40 21.03
CA TYR A 25 69.50 17.72 20.51
C TYR A 25 69.16 18.85 21.53
N ALA A 26 68.02 18.74 22.22
CA ALA A 26 67.62 19.69 23.26
C ALA A 26 68.58 19.68 24.47
N GLN A 27 69.10 18.52 24.82
CA GLN A 27 70.09 18.35 25.91
C GLN A 27 71.40 19.00 25.53
N ASN A 28 71.94 18.81 24.33
CA ASN A 28 73.14 19.43 23.80
C ASN A 28 73.05 20.97 23.67
N ALA A 29 71.82 21.48 23.58
CA ALA A 29 71.51 22.90 23.58
C ALA A 29 71.29 23.50 24.98
N ASP A 30 71.61 22.73 26.03
CA ASP A 30 71.49 23.16 27.45
C ASP A 30 70.02 23.47 27.84
N ARG A 31 69.05 22.69 27.30
CA ARG A 31 67.60 22.86 27.52
C ARG A 31 66.96 21.60 28.09
N PRO A 32 67.23 21.22 29.33
CA PRO A 32 66.73 19.95 29.89
C PRO A 32 65.23 19.83 29.98
N ILE A 33 64.52 20.92 30.28
CA ILE A 33 63.03 20.94 30.31
C ILE A 33 62.45 20.62 28.94
N THR A 34 63.05 21.17 27.87
CA THR A 34 62.61 20.92 26.47
C THR A 34 62.81 19.44 26.11
N ALA A 35 63.90 18.82 26.58
CA ALA A 35 64.20 17.41 26.36
C ALA A 35 63.10 16.51 26.94
N VAL A 36 62.69 16.74 28.19
CA VAL A 36 61.61 16.01 28.87
C VAL A 36 60.29 16.21 28.15
N LEU A 37 59.95 17.41 27.70
CA LEU A 37 58.69 17.68 26.96
C LEU A 37 58.66 16.97 25.60
N VAL A 38 59.77 16.89 24.89
CA VAL A 38 59.86 16.19 23.59
C VAL A 38 59.59 14.68 23.79
N PHE A 39 60.20 14.06 24.80
CA PHE A 39 59.89 12.66 25.11
C PHE A 39 58.44 12.43 25.55
N LEU A 40 57.87 13.30 26.39
CA LEU A 40 56.51 13.21 26.83
C LEU A 40 55.54 13.32 25.63
N THR A 41 55.84 14.24 24.70
CA THR A 41 55.06 14.41 23.46
C THR A 41 55.10 13.08 22.62
N GLY A 42 56.27 12.49 22.46
CA GLY A 42 56.41 11.21 21.77
C GLY A 42 55.58 10.08 22.40
N VAL A 43 55.62 9.96 23.74
CA VAL A 43 54.78 8.99 24.45
C VAL A 43 53.29 9.25 24.27
N ILE A 44 52.85 10.51 24.31
CA ILE A 44 51.43 10.86 24.06
C ILE A 44 51.02 10.51 22.65
N VAL A 45 51.84 10.76 21.64
CA VAL A 45 51.55 10.40 20.23
C VAL A 45 51.43 8.89 20.07
N ILE A 46 52.33 8.10 20.68
CA ILE A 46 52.26 6.65 20.68
C ILE A 46 51.00 6.17 21.40
N ALA A 47 50.63 6.79 22.55
CA ALA A 47 49.40 6.49 23.27
C ALA A 47 48.14 6.68 22.41
N PHE A 48 48.05 7.80 21.75
CA PHE A 48 46.95 8.16 20.88
C PHE A 48 46.83 7.20 19.70
N ARG A 49 47.94 6.79 19.12
CA ARG A 49 47.98 5.93 17.92
C ARG A 49 47.78 4.44 18.24
N SER A 50 48.56 3.87 19.17
CA SER A 50 48.69 2.41 19.40
C SER A 50 48.06 1.93 20.72
N GLY A 51 47.58 2.86 21.56
CA GLY A 51 46.86 2.57 22.79
C GLY A 51 47.74 2.43 24.03
N LEU A 52 47.10 2.06 25.14
CA LEU A 52 47.71 2.07 26.50
C LEU A 52 48.96 1.24 26.62
N VAL A 53 48.95 0.00 26.12
CA VAL A 53 50.09 -0.93 26.31
C VAL A 53 51.33 -0.42 25.62
N SER A 54 51.24 0.03 24.38
CA SER A 54 52.36 0.60 23.62
C SER A 54 52.89 1.88 24.25
N ALA A 55 51.99 2.71 24.78
CA ALA A 55 52.36 3.96 25.46
C ALA A 55 53.08 3.67 26.77
N LEU A 56 52.68 2.69 27.58
CA LEU A 56 53.38 2.30 28.80
C LEU A 56 54.79 1.75 28.52
N ILE A 57 54.93 0.92 27.48
CA ILE A 57 56.25 0.42 27.06
C ILE A 57 57.13 1.57 26.61
N ALA A 58 56.59 2.52 25.79
CA ALA A 58 57.31 3.71 25.35
C ALA A 58 57.70 4.62 26.51
N ALA A 59 56.83 4.83 27.50
CA ALA A 59 57.11 5.64 28.70
C ALA A 59 58.23 5.07 29.54
N ILE A 60 58.18 3.74 29.82
CA ILE A 60 59.21 3.03 30.57
C ILE A 60 60.52 3.07 29.79
N SER A 61 60.49 2.80 28.47
CA SER A 61 61.70 2.86 27.65
C SER A 61 62.27 4.28 27.58
N ALA A 62 61.45 5.31 27.48
CA ALA A 62 61.87 6.71 27.48
C ALA A 62 62.53 7.10 28.81
N SER A 63 61.96 6.63 29.94
CA SER A 63 62.52 6.84 31.28
C SER A 63 63.89 6.19 31.43
N LEU A 64 64.06 4.96 31.00
CA LEU A 64 65.32 4.22 31.06
C LEU A 64 66.37 4.89 30.17
N VAL A 65 66.01 5.24 28.96
CA VAL A 65 66.93 5.91 28.02
C VAL A 65 67.30 7.30 28.51
N TYR A 66 66.38 8.06 29.08
CA TYR A 66 66.67 9.36 29.69
C TYR A 66 67.66 9.25 30.83
N ASN A 67 67.47 8.31 31.75
CA ASN A 67 68.36 8.08 32.90
C ASN A 67 69.75 7.60 32.47
N PHE A 68 69.83 6.73 31.44
CA PHE A 68 71.11 6.14 31.02
C PHE A 68 71.97 7.04 30.13
N LEU A 69 71.34 7.78 29.19
CA LEU A 69 72.05 8.55 28.15
C LEU A 69 72.13 10.04 28.46
N LEU A 70 71.19 10.58 29.22
CA LEU A 70 70.98 12.00 29.30
C LEU A 70 71.17 12.56 30.76
N SER A 71 71.25 11.71 31.77
CA SER A 71 71.53 12.08 33.14
C SER A 71 73.03 12.02 33.41
N GLU A 72 73.58 13.02 34.10
CA GLU A 72 75.01 13.06 34.49
C GLU A 72 75.22 12.28 35.80
N PRO A 73 76.26 11.40 35.93
CA PRO A 73 77.24 11.05 34.89
C PRO A 73 76.71 10.08 33.89
N SER A 74 76.81 10.36 32.59
CA SER A 74 76.31 9.55 31.49
C SER A 74 76.82 8.09 31.56
N PHE A 75 75.99 7.14 31.05
CA PHE A 75 76.26 5.71 30.98
C PHE A 75 76.30 4.97 32.33
N ARG A 76 75.67 5.49 33.37
CA ARG A 76 75.48 4.80 34.65
C ARG A 76 74.00 4.78 35.05
N PHE A 77 73.49 3.63 35.45
CA PHE A 77 72.19 3.56 36.08
C PHE A 77 72.35 3.86 37.58
N GLY A 78 71.97 5.03 38.00
CA GLY A 78 71.99 5.39 39.42
C GLY A 78 71.33 6.77 39.61
N ILE A 79 70.60 6.91 40.70
CA ILE A 79 70.06 8.17 41.18
C ILE A 79 70.91 8.58 42.34
N THR A 80 71.72 9.61 42.16
CA THR A 80 72.70 10.05 43.18
C THR A 80 72.18 11.18 44.04
N SER A 81 71.17 11.89 43.56
CA SER A 81 70.59 13.03 44.28
C SER A 81 69.08 13.11 44.19
N ALA A 82 68.38 13.77 45.11
CA ALA A 82 66.96 14.02 45.05
C ALA A 82 66.56 14.90 43.87
N ASP A 83 67.42 15.77 43.41
CA ASP A 83 67.25 16.71 42.31
C ASP A 83 67.17 15.98 40.96
N GLU A 84 67.74 14.79 40.84
CA GLU A 84 67.65 13.89 39.67
C GLU A 84 66.43 12.97 39.76
N ALA A 85 66.06 12.53 40.96
CA ALA A 85 64.94 11.60 41.21
C ALA A 85 63.56 12.26 40.92
N VAL A 86 63.38 13.50 41.37
CA VAL A 86 62.09 14.19 41.30
C VAL A 86 61.61 14.40 39.86
N PRO A 87 62.41 14.91 38.90
CA PRO A 87 62.00 15.05 37.49
C PRO A 87 61.68 13.72 36.83
N LEU A 88 62.44 12.67 37.13
CA LEU A 88 62.26 11.31 36.58
C LEU A 88 60.92 10.69 37.05
N ILE A 89 60.62 10.82 38.33
CA ILE A 89 59.34 10.36 38.90
C ILE A 89 58.18 11.16 38.32
N ALA A 90 58.31 12.48 38.28
CA ALA A 90 57.30 13.36 37.71
C ALA A 90 57.02 13.05 36.25
N PHE A 91 58.06 12.78 35.43
CA PHE A 91 57.90 12.36 34.02
C PHE A 91 57.13 11.02 33.92
N ASN A 92 57.51 10.03 34.69
CA ASN A 92 56.85 8.72 34.65
C ASN A 92 55.39 8.82 35.09
N VAL A 93 55.10 9.56 36.14
CA VAL A 93 53.73 9.80 36.60
C VAL A 93 52.93 10.52 35.54
N ALA A 94 53.44 11.59 34.92
CA ALA A 94 52.81 12.34 33.87
C ALA A 94 52.58 11.45 32.62
N ALA A 95 53.57 10.68 32.21
CA ALA A 95 53.45 9.75 31.08
C ALA A 95 52.43 8.66 31.32
N CYS A 96 52.37 8.07 32.50
CA CYS A 96 51.35 7.09 32.88
C CYS A 96 49.95 7.71 32.90
N LEU A 97 49.78 8.88 33.50
CA LEU A 97 48.49 9.59 33.52
C LEU A 97 48.02 9.94 32.11
N ALA A 98 48.90 10.47 31.26
CA ALA A 98 48.59 10.78 29.89
C ALA A 98 48.16 9.53 29.09
N ALA A 99 48.91 8.43 29.22
CA ALA A 99 48.60 7.15 28.60
C ALA A 99 47.22 6.57 29.03
N LEU A 100 46.92 6.62 30.34
CA LEU A 100 45.64 6.21 30.90
C LEU A 100 44.50 7.09 30.43
N MET A 101 44.66 8.41 30.41
CA MET A 101 43.61 9.34 29.91
C MET A 101 43.32 9.16 28.43
N VAL A 102 44.36 9.06 27.61
CA VAL A 102 44.19 8.83 26.15
C VAL A 102 43.56 7.47 25.89
N GLY A 103 43.98 6.42 26.60
CA GLY A 103 43.39 5.09 26.49
C GLY A 103 41.89 5.10 26.82
N ARG A 104 41.50 5.69 27.95
CA ARG A 104 40.08 5.82 28.34
C ARG A 104 39.29 6.65 27.37
N LEU A 105 39.82 7.77 26.88
CA LEU A 105 39.17 8.64 25.89
C LEU A 105 38.88 7.84 24.59
N LYS A 106 39.87 7.10 24.11
CA LYS A 106 39.75 6.28 22.89
C LYS A 106 38.71 5.19 23.05
N ASP A 107 38.70 4.48 24.18
CA ASP A 107 37.71 3.44 24.48
C ASP A 107 36.29 4.02 24.62
N SER A 108 36.16 5.19 25.27
CA SER A 108 34.89 5.90 25.38
C SER A 108 34.39 6.38 24.02
N ALA A 109 35.26 6.95 23.20
CA ALA A 109 34.92 7.39 21.84
C ALA A 109 34.49 6.22 20.96
N ARG A 110 35.20 5.08 21.06
CA ARG A 110 34.83 3.87 20.33
C ARG A 110 33.47 3.35 20.75
N LYS A 111 33.20 3.24 22.05
CA LYS A 111 31.89 2.82 22.56
C LYS A 111 30.77 3.75 22.14
N ALA A 112 31.01 5.07 22.18
CA ALA A 112 30.05 6.08 21.73
C ALA A 112 29.75 5.94 20.22
N TYR A 113 30.77 5.73 19.40
CA TYR A 113 30.62 5.52 17.96
C TYR A 113 29.85 4.23 17.64
N GLU A 114 30.17 3.11 18.34
CA GLU A 114 29.46 1.84 18.20
C GLU A 114 27.98 2.00 18.58
N ALA A 115 27.67 2.66 19.70
CA ALA A 115 26.30 2.94 20.13
C ALA A 115 25.54 3.85 19.16
N GLN A 116 26.20 4.89 18.65
CA GLN A 116 25.61 5.79 17.64
C GLN A 116 25.30 5.05 16.33
N SER A 117 26.23 4.23 15.87
CA SER A 117 26.05 3.41 14.66
C SER A 117 24.89 2.42 14.81
N GLU A 118 24.73 1.81 15.99
CA GLU A 118 23.63 0.91 16.30
C GLU A 118 22.29 1.63 16.31
N THR A 119 22.22 2.80 16.94
CA THR A 119 21.00 3.63 16.95
C THR A 119 20.62 4.06 15.53
N ALA A 120 21.57 4.53 14.72
CA ALA A 120 21.34 4.92 13.34
C ALA A 120 20.82 3.75 12.49
N PHE A 121 21.34 2.55 12.70
CA PHE A 121 20.87 1.34 12.04
C PHE A 121 19.42 1.02 12.42
N MET A 122 19.09 1.03 13.73
CA MET A 122 17.73 0.77 14.20
C MET A 122 16.72 1.80 13.67
N LEU A 123 17.10 3.08 13.60
CA LEU A 123 16.28 4.13 12.98
C LEU A 123 16.04 3.85 11.50
N THR A 124 17.07 3.41 10.76
CA THR A 124 16.93 3.07 9.34
C THR A 124 15.99 1.89 9.13
N VAL A 125 16.08 0.85 9.97
CA VAL A 125 15.15 -0.30 9.93
C VAL A 125 13.73 0.17 10.24
N SER A 126 13.55 0.98 11.29
CA SER A 126 12.25 1.52 11.68
C SER A 126 11.60 2.35 10.57
N ASP A 127 12.36 3.25 9.95
CA ASP A 127 11.88 4.10 8.86
C ASP A 127 11.42 3.27 7.65
N ARG A 128 12.21 2.27 7.26
CA ARG A 128 11.82 1.34 6.20
C ARG A 128 10.57 0.54 6.52
N LEU A 129 10.45 0.07 7.75
CA LEU A 129 9.27 -0.67 8.19
C LEU A 129 8.02 0.20 8.26
N GLN A 130 8.17 1.50 8.54
CA GLN A 130 7.02 2.43 8.55
C GLN A 130 6.40 2.63 7.17
N SER A 131 7.14 2.48 6.10
CA SER A 131 6.63 2.62 4.73
C SER A 131 5.82 1.43 4.24
N ALA A 132 5.94 0.25 4.88
CA ALA A 132 5.18 -0.94 4.50
C ALA A 132 3.69 -0.77 4.88
N VAL A 133 2.81 -0.98 3.92
CA VAL A 133 1.34 -0.93 4.11
C VAL A 133 0.77 -2.34 4.19
N LYS A 134 1.38 -3.28 3.49
CA LYS A 134 0.98 -4.69 3.45
C LYS A 134 2.03 -5.57 4.12
N VAL A 135 1.61 -6.71 4.64
CA VAL A 135 2.50 -7.66 5.33
C VAL A 135 3.60 -8.19 4.39
N GLU A 136 3.28 -8.39 3.09
CA GLU A 136 4.23 -8.83 2.07
C GLU A 136 5.39 -7.84 1.86
N GLU A 137 5.14 -6.57 2.10
CA GLU A 137 6.13 -5.51 1.93
C GLU A 137 7.14 -5.46 3.09
N VAL A 138 6.76 -5.96 4.28
CA VAL A 138 7.60 -5.93 5.48
C VAL A 138 8.90 -6.70 5.26
N GLU A 139 8.84 -7.91 4.69
CA GLU A 139 10.03 -8.71 4.36
C GLU A 139 10.93 -8.00 3.36
N THR A 140 10.34 -7.37 2.34
CA THR A 140 11.07 -6.66 1.29
C THR A 140 11.74 -5.39 1.82
N ALA A 141 11.05 -4.64 2.69
CA ALA A 141 11.58 -3.43 3.31
C ALA A 141 12.86 -3.70 4.12
N VAL A 142 12.91 -4.84 4.81
CA VAL A 142 14.04 -5.23 5.67
C VAL A 142 15.17 -5.89 4.87
N ARG A 143 14.87 -6.59 3.79
CA ARG A 143 15.85 -7.31 2.97
C ARG A 143 16.97 -6.40 2.44
N GLY A 144 16.69 -5.12 2.18
CA GLY A 144 17.69 -4.14 1.71
C GLY A 144 18.61 -3.58 2.79
N VAL A 145 18.27 -3.73 4.07
CA VAL A 145 18.96 -3.07 5.19
C VAL A 145 19.78 -4.06 6.03
N ILE A 146 19.31 -5.29 6.19
CA ILE A 146 19.88 -6.30 7.08
C ILE A 146 21.21 -6.93 6.64
N PRO A 147 21.63 -7.02 5.36
CA PRO A 147 22.89 -7.66 4.98
C PRO A 147 24.15 -7.10 5.67
N ARG A 148 24.09 -5.94 6.32
CA ARG A 148 25.24 -5.25 6.94
C ARG A 148 25.71 -5.85 8.28
N GLN A 149 24.96 -6.78 8.89
CA GLN A 149 25.30 -7.32 10.22
C GLN A 149 25.55 -8.84 10.23
N GLY A 150 26.00 -9.41 9.12
CA GLY A 150 26.21 -10.85 9.02
C GLY A 150 24.95 -11.66 8.72
N VAL A 151 23.79 -11.02 8.60
CA VAL A 151 22.53 -11.64 8.16
C VAL A 151 22.47 -11.64 6.64
N THR A 152 22.29 -12.80 6.04
CA THR A 152 22.22 -12.96 4.56
C THR A 152 20.79 -12.98 4.03
N SER A 153 19.84 -13.46 4.82
CA SER A 153 18.40 -13.38 4.45
C SER A 153 17.50 -13.34 5.67
N VAL A 154 16.31 -12.76 5.47
CA VAL A 154 15.22 -12.69 6.45
C VAL A 154 13.98 -13.24 5.79
N GLU A 155 13.30 -14.14 6.45
CA GLU A 155 12.06 -14.77 6.02
C GLU A 155 11.05 -14.64 7.16
N ILE A 156 9.84 -14.17 6.86
CA ILE A 156 8.77 -13.97 7.86
C ILE A 156 7.70 -15.04 7.62
N PHE A 157 7.32 -15.72 8.69
CA PHE A 157 6.25 -16.72 8.69
C PHE A 157 5.20 -16.32 9.71
N LEU A 158 3.96 -16.18 9.25
CA LEU A 158 2.83 -15.81 10.10
C LEU A 158 1.96 -17.00 10.40
N THR A 159 1.35 -17.00 11.59
CA THR A 159 0.44 -18.04 12.05
C THR A 159 -0.96 -17.78 11.53
N ARG A 160 -1.60 -18.77 10.88
CA ARG A 160 -2.99 -18.75 10.49
C ARG A 160 -3.69 -20.01 11.00
N GLY A 161 -4.28 -19.93 12.20
CA GLY A 161 -4.85 -21.09 12.89
C GLY A 161 -3.75 -22.05 13.35
N LYS A 162 -3.68 -23.26 12.77
CA LYS A 162 -2.62 -24.25 13.04
C LYS A 162 -1.52 -24.28 11.97
N ALA A 163 -1.59 -23.38 11.00
CA ALA A 163 -0.68 -23.34 9.86
C ALA A 163 0.17 -22.07 9.87
N TYR A 164 1.33 -22.16 9.24
CA TYR A 164 2.20 -21.02 8.99
C TYR A 164 2.19 -20.71 7.51
N TRP A 165 2.13 -19.44 7.14
CA TRP A 165 2.22 -18.99 5.78
C TRP A 165 3.27 -17.91 5.63
N ARG A 166 3.89 -17.84 4.47
CA ARG A 166 4.87 -16.84 4.13
C ARG A 166 4.22 -15.74 3.28
N PRO A 167 4.10 -14.51 3.79
CA PRO A 167 3.44 -13.42 3.06
C PRO A 167 4.05 -13.12 1.69
N SER A 168 5.38 -13.21 1.57
CA SER A 168 6.10 -12.86 0.34
C SER A 168 5.96 -13.88 -0.81
N SER A 169 5.57 -15.12 -0.52
CA SER A 169 5.43 -16.19 -1.53
C SER A 169 4.01 -16.75 -1.65
N GLY A 170 3.13 -16.44 -0.71
CA GLY A 170 1.80 -17.03 -0.64
C GLY A 170 1.78 -18.53 -0.35
N GLU A 171 2.94 -19.18 -0.16
CA GLU A 171 3.05 -20.61 0.11
C GLU A 171 2.71 -20.91 1.57
N ILE A 172 1.87 -21.92 1.76
CA ILE A 172 1.56 -22.50 3.07
C ILE A 172 2.50 -23.67 3.29
N GLU A 173 3.58 -23.47 4.03
CA GLU A 173 4.45 -24.57 4.48
C GLU A 173 3.86 -25.21 5.75
N PHE A 174 3.16 -26.34 5.61
CA PHE A 174 2.47 -26.98 6.73
C PHE A 174 3.36 -27.71 7.73
N ASP A 175 4.52 -28.25 7.35
CA ASP A 175 5.27 -29.20 8.19
C ASP A 175 6.76 -28.88 8.40
N THR A 176 7.31 -27.94 7.65
CA THR A 176 8.77 -27.68 7.69
C THR A 176 9.22 -26.86 8.89
N LEU A 177 8.30 -26.19 9.58
CA LEU A 177 8.60 -25.35 10.75
C LEU A 177 8.56 -26.12 12.07
N LYS A 178 7.78 -27.19 12.16
CA LYS A 178 7.67 -28.01 13.36
C LYS A 178 9.02 -28.66 13.77
N PRO A 179 9.79 -29.27 12.86
CA PRO A 179 11.13 -29.73 13.14
C PRO A 179 12.12 -28.61 13.42
N LEU A 180 11.95 -27.44 12.82
CA LEU A 180 12.78 -26.25 13.07
C LEU A 180 12.50 -25.64 14.44
N MET A 181 11.28 -25.70 14.96
CA MET A 181 10.91 -25.27 16.31
C MET A 181 11.38 -26.26 17.40
N GLU A 182 11.27 -27.57 17.17
CA GLU A 182 11.76 -28.59 18.09
C GLU A 182 13.29 -28.62 18.17
N VAL A 183 13.97 -28.30 17.08
CA VAL A 183 15.44 -28.17 17.03
C VAL A 183 15.91 -26.91 17.75
N ASP A 184 15.10 -25.86 17.90
CA ASP A 184 15.54 -24.58 18.48
C ASP A 184 15.57 -24.59 20.03
N THR A 185 14.87 -25.49 20.71
CA THR A 185 15.05 -25.72 22.15
C THR A 185 16.39 -26.42 22.46
N GLU A 186 16.93 -27.20 21.53
CA GLU A 186 18.25 -27.85 21.67
C GLU A 186 19.40 -27.16 20.93
N THR A 187 19.13 -26.41 19.87
CA THR A 187 20.13 -25.78 18.98
C THR A 187 20.53 -24.37 19.42
N ARG A 188 20.27 -23.99 20.66
CA ARG A 188 20.95 -22.85 21.32
C ARG A 188 22.47 -23.05 21.41
N ASN A 189 22.95 -24.21 20.97
CA ASN A 189 24.36 -24.58 20.88
C ASN A 189 24.81 -24.89 19.46
N SER A 190 25.46 -23.88 18.84
CA SER A 190 26.66 -24.08 18.02
C SER A 190 26.62 -25.00 16.80
N ARG A 191 25.86 -24.69 15.76
CA ARG A 191 26.24 -24.99 14.35
C ARG A 191 25.38 -24.17 13.36
N GLY A 192 24.50 -23.34 13.87
CA GLY A 192 23.44 -22.76 13.07
C GLY A 192 23.80 -21.44 12.41
N LYS A 193 23.91 -21.47 11.12
CA LYS A 193 23.76 -20.25 10.28
C LYS A 193 22.30 -19.78 10.20
N VAL A 194 21.42 -20.30 11.03
CA VAL A 194 19.99 -19.99 11.06
C VAL A 194 19.57 -19.69 12.49
N VAL A 195 18.90 -18.56 12.70
CA VAL A 195 18.28 -18.16 13.97
C VAL A 195 16.81 -17.91 13.72
N ILE A 196 15.96 -18.54 14.52
CA ILE A 196 14.52 -18.36 14.48
C ILE A 196 14.12 -17.60 15.74
N VAL A 197 13.36 -16.53 15.58
CA VAL A 197 12.85 -15.70 16.67
C VAL A 197 11.34 -15.59 16.52
N GLU A 198 10.62 -15.79 17.63
CA GLU A 198 9.18 -15.61 17.67
C GLU A 198 8.81 -14.11 17.49
N LEU A 199 7.76 -13.85 16.71
CA LEU A 199 7.18 -12.55 16.54
C LEU A 199 5.98 -12.44 17.49
N GLU A 200 6.18 -11.76 18.60
CA GLU A 200 5.14 -11.46 19.59
C GLU A 200 4.55 -10.08 19.35
N GLY A 201 3.24 -10.02 19.07
CA GLY A 201 2.46 -8.79 19.03
C GLY A 201 1.70 -8.55 20.33
N ALA A 202 0.99 -7.43 20.44
CA ALA A 202 0.20 -7.09 21.62
C ALA A 202 -0.95 -8.09 21.90
N ARG A 203 -1.42 -8.80 20.86
CA ARG A 203 -2.52 -9.78 20.94
C ARG A 203 -2.03 -11.23 21.05
N GLY A 204 -0.72 -11.47 21.14
CA GLY A 204 -0.09 -12.80 21.21
C GLY A 204 0.88 -13.09 20.08
N ALA A 205 1.22 -14.37 19.92
CA ALA A 205 2.16 -14.82 18.91
C ALA A 205 1.61 -14.58 17.48
N LEU A 206 2.34 -13.79 16.70
CA LEU A 206 2.01 -13.49 15.29
C LEU A 206 2.61 -14.55 14.36
N GLY A 207 3.75 -15.16 14.75
CA GLY A 207 4.50 -16.10 13.94
C GLY A 207 5.98 -16.09 14.27
N PHE A 208 6.84 -16.27 13.26
CA PHE A 208 8.29 -16.34 13.41
C PHE A 208 9.01 -15.57 12.33
N VAL A 209 10.21 -15.10 12.69
CA VAL A 209 11.18 -14.61 11.72
C VAL A 209 12.39 -15.55 11.72
N LYS A 210 12.82 -15.96 10.54
CA LYS A 210 13.98 -16.77 10.28
C LYS A 210 15.08 -15.92 9.69
N PHE A 211 16.18 -15.78 10.44
CA PHE A 211 17.39 -15.11 10.01
C PHE A 211 18.40 -16.13 9.54
N ARG A 212 18.94 -15.94 8.33
CA ARG A 212 20.07 -16.72 7.84
C ARG A 212 21.35 -15.90 8.00
N LEU A 213 22.35 -16.47 8.63
CA LEU A 213 23.61 -15.81 8.95
C LEU A 213 24.74 -16.29 8.02
N GLY A 214 25.65 -15.37 7.64
CA GLY A 214 26.88 -15.72 6.91
C GLY A 214 27.87 -16.47 7.77
N GLU A 215 28.01 -16.07 9.04
CA GLU A 215 28.85 -16.72 10.04
C GLU A 215 28.03 -16.94 11.33
N PRO A 216 28.38 -17.97 12.13
CA PRO A 216 27.70 -18.22 13.39
C PRO A 216 27.83 -17.04 14.36
N LEU A 217 26.75 -16.70 15.08
CA LEU A 217 26.80 -15.69 16.15
C LEU A 217 27.76 -16.13 17.27
N ALA A 218 28.87 -15.42 17.38
CA ALA A 218 29.88 -15.71 18.41
C ALA A 218 29.55 -15.06 19.78
N ASP A 219 28.59 -14.14 19.87
CA ASP A 219 28.38 -13.27 21.02
C ASP A 219 26.89 -13.10 21.41
N ARG A 220 26.66 -12.91 22.73
CA ARG A 220 25.38 -12.55 23.33
C ARG A 220 24.80 -11.21 22.74
N GLN A 221 25.67 -10.31 22.30
CA GLN A 221 25.25 -9.03 21.68
C GLN A 221 24.54 -9.23 20.34
N GLY A 222 24.99 -10.19 19.52
CA GLY A 222 24.32 -10.53 18.25
C GLY A 222 22.88 -11.03 18.46
N SER A 223 22.68 -11.85 19.49
CA SER A 223 21.35 -12.37 19.85
C SER A 223 20.40 -11.24 20.30
N SER A 224 20.87 -10.29 21.11
CA SER A 224 20.07 -9.12 21.54
C SER A 224 19.65 -8.23 20.37
N LYS A 225 20.53 -8.04 19.38
CA LYS A 225 20.23 -7.25 18.18
C LYS A 225 19.14 -7.90 17.31
N LEU A 226 19.21 -9.22 17.13
CA LEU A 226 18.18 -9.96 16.40
C LEU A 226 16.82 -9.89 17.11
N GLN A 227 16.80 -9.95 18.44
CA GLN A 227 15.57 -9.75 19.22
C GLN A 227 14.98 -8.36 19.03
N SER A 228 15.80 -7.30 19.04
CA SER A 228 15.34 -5.93 18.80
C SER A 228 14.73 -5.78 17.39
N ILE A 229 15.39 -6.35 16.38
CA ILE A 229 14.88 -6.35 15.00
C ILE A 229 13.56 -7.13 14.93
N SER A 230 13.48 -8.29 15.57
CA SER A 230 12.25 -9.11 15.60
C SER A 230 11.09 -8.37 16.26
N ALA A 231 11.33 -7.64 17.33
CA ALA A 231 10.32 -6.81 17.97
C ALA A 231 9.80 -5.68 17.04
N MET A 232 10.71 -5.05 16.29
CA MET A 232 10.32 -4.05 15.29
C MET A 232 9.54 -4.68 14.13
N LEU A 233 9.92 -5.87 13.68
CA LEU A 233 9.19 -6.62 12.66
C LEU A 233 7.80 -7.03 13.16
N ALA A 234 7.69 -7.52 14.40
CA ALA A 234 6.42 -7.88 15.01
C ALA A 234 5.46 -6.68 15.03
N LEU A 235 5.95 -5.51 15.47
CA LEU A 235 5.16 -4.27 15.49
C LEU A 235 4.73 -3.83 14.08
N ALA A 236 5.61 -3.94 13.09
CA ALA A 236 5.29 -3.59 11.70
C ALA A 236 4.24 -4.55 11.11
N VAL A 237 4.38 -5.85 11.33
CA VAL A 237 3.42 -6.87 10.91
C VAL A 237 2.07 -6.64 11.58
N GLU A 238 2.04 -6.47 12.91
CA GLU A 238 0.80 -6.21 13.66
C GLU A 238 0.08 -4.96 13.14
N ARG A 239 0.83 -3.88 12.86
CA ARG A 239 0.27 -2.68 12.26
C ARG A 239 -0.35 -2.94 10.89
N CYS A 240 0.31 -3.69 10.01
CA CYS A 240 -0.23 -4.03 8.69
C CYS A 240 -1.51 -4.86 8.82
N LEU A 241 -1.53 -5.87 9.70
CA LEU A 241 -2.74 -6.68 9.96
C LEU A 241 -3.90 -5.84 10.50
N LEU A 242 -3.63 -4.91 11.42
CA LEU A 242 -4.65 -4.00 11.95
C LEU A 242 -5.19 -3.03 10.89
N LEU A 243 -4.34 -2.55 9.98
CA LEU A 243 -4.78 -1.72 8.87
C LEU A 243 -5.69 -2.49 7.90
N GLU A 244 -5.39 -3.76 7.64
CA GLU A 244 -6.22 -4.64 6.82
C GLU A 244 -7.57 -4.91 7.49
N GLU A 245 -7.60 -5.31 8.77
CA GLU A 245 -8.83 -5.47 9.56
C GLU A 245 -9.68 -4.19 9.57
N LEU A 246 -9.05 -3.03 9.73
CA LEU A 246 -9.74 -1.73 9.73
C LEU A 246 -10.31 -1.39 8.36
N ALA A 247 -9.59 -1.68 7.28
CA ALA A 247 -10.07 -1.47 5.91
C ALA A 247 -11.27 -2.36 5.60
N GLU A 248 -11.24 -3.64 5.98
CA GLU A 248 -12.38 -4.55 5.84
C GLU A 248 -13.58 -4.11 6.68
N ALA A 249 -13.37 -3.73 7.94
CA ALA A 249 -14.44 -3.26 8.81
C ALA A 249 -15.10 -1.99 8.24
N ARG A 250 -14.30 -1.04 7.73
CA ARG A 250 -14.82 0.16 7.06
C ARG A 250 -15.59 -0.15 5.79
N ALA A 251 -15.12 -1.12 4.99
CA ALA A 251 -15.82 -1.57 3.78
C ALA A 251 -17.19 -2.18 4.14
N ARG A 252 -17.27 -3.01 5.20
CA ARG A 252 -18.52 -3.59 5.69
C ARG A 252 -19.50 -2.52 6.16
N VAL A 253 -19.05 -1.60 7.04
CA VAL A 253 -19.90 -0.49 7.54
C VAL A 253 -20.40 0.38 6.39
N ARG A 254 -19.55 0.68 5.40
CA ARG A 254 -19.94 1.45 4.22
C ARG A 254 -20.98 0.71 3.37
N SER A 255 -20.82 -0.61 3.22
CA SER A 255 -21.79 -1.46 2.50
C SER A 255 -23.14 -1.51 3.22
N GLU A 256 -23.14 -1.64 4.55
CA GLU A 256 -24.37 -1.63 5.36
C GLU A 256 -25.07 -0.26 5.30
N ALA A 257 -24.34 0.83 5.49
CA ALA A 257 -24.91 2.17 5.38
C ALA A 257 -25.51 2.46 3.99
N LEU A 258 -24.87 1.95 2.92
CA LEU A 258 -25.43 2.01 1.59
C LEU A 258 -26.72 1.19 1.47
N LYS A 259 -26.78 -0.03 2.01
CA LYS A 259 -28.00 -0.86 2.02
C LYS A 259 -29.15 -0.14 2.73
N ASP A 260 -28.90 0.45 3.89
CA ASP A 260 -29.92 1.14 4.67
C ASP A 260 -30.44 2.39 3.95
N ALA A 261 -29.54 3.18 3.36
CA ALA A 261 -29.92 4.34 2.55
C ALA A 261 -30.76 3.93 1.34
N LEU A 262 -30.40 2.79 0.68
CA LEU A 262 -31.15 2.23 -0.43
C LEU A 262 -32.56 1.80 -0.02
N LEU A 263 -32.69 1.04 1.07
CA LEU A 263 -33.98 0.59 1.60
C LEU A 263 -34.87 1.76 1.97
N SER A 264 -34.32 2.82 2.55
CA SER A 264 -35.05 4.04 2.88
C SER A 264 -35.57 4.77 1.64
N SER A 265 -34.71 4.97 0.63
CA SER A 265 -35.09 5.63 -0.63
C SER A 265 -36.13 4.83 -1.41
N VAL A 266 -35.93 3.51 -1.54
CA VAL A 266 -36.88 2.60 -2.21
C VAL A 266 -38.24 2.62 -1.50
N SER A 267 -38.23 2.54 -0.15
CA SER A 267 -39.48 2.59 0.64
C SER A 267 -40.25 3.87 0.43
N HIS A 268 -39.56 5.02 0.32
CA HIS A 268 -40.17 6.31 0.04
C HIS A 268 -40.79 6.35 -1.36
N ASP A 269 -40.03 5.92 -2.39
CA ASP A 269 -40.43 5.98 -3.80
C ASP A 269 -41.56 4.95 -4.12
N LEU A 270 -41.66 3.84 -3.37
CA LEU A 270 -42.80 2.91 -3.43
C LEU A 270 -44.04 3.41 -2.68
N ARG A 271 -43.86 4.12 -1.54
CA ARG A 271 -44.98 4.61 -0.75
C ARG A 271 -45.84 5.63 -1.50
N THR A 272 -45.19 6.50 -2.27
CA THR A 272 -45.89 7.57 -3.01
C THR A 272 -46.94 7.03 -3.98
N PRO A 273 -46.66 6.12 -4.93
CA PRO A 273 -47.67 5.55 -5.83
C PRO A 273 -48.73 4.76 -5.06
N ILE A 274 -48.37 4.03 -4.01
CA ILE A 274 -49.33 3.29 -3.18
C ILE A 274 -50.34 4.24 -2.54
N THR A 275 -49.87 5.37 -2.00
CA THR A 275 -50.77 6.37 -1.37
C THR A 275 -51.71 6.97 -2.41
N VAL A 276 -51.28 7.23 -3.65
CA VAL A 276 -52.13 7.73 -4.73
C VAL A 276 -53.18 6.69 -5.11
N ILE A 277 -52.79 5.42 -5.24
CA ILE A 277 -53.73 4.30 -5.52
C ILE A 277 -54.76 4.20 -4.43
N GLN A 278 -54.36 4.22 -3.13
CA GLN A 278 -55.27 4.14 -1.98
C GLN A 278 -56.24 5.32 -1.97
N ALA A 279 -55.78 6.55 -2.20
CA ALA A 279 -56.61 7.73 -2.24
C ALA A 279 -57.64 7.66 -3.38
N ALA A 280 -57.18 7.30 -4.60
CA ALA A 280 -58.07 7.19 -5.77
C ALA A 280 -59.10 6.04 -5.58
N ALA A 281 -58.66 4.88 -5.12
CA ALA A 281 -59.57 3.76 -4.83
C ALA A 281 -60.55 4.07 -3.69
N GLY A 282 -60.09 4.79 -2.63
CA GLY A 282 -60.97 5.25 -1.54
C GLY A 282 -62.03 6.25 -2.00
N ALA A 283 -61.68 7.17 -2.93
CA ALA A 283 -62.62 8.09 -3.55
C ALA A 283 -63.66 7.36 -4.43
N LEU A 284 -63.22 6.40 -5.21
CA LEU A 284 -64.11 5.57 -6.04
C LEU A 284 -65.03 4.66 -5.21
N GLY A 285 -64.58 4.16 -4.05
CA GLY A 285 -65.35 3.30 -3.14
C GLY A 285 -66.26 4.07 -2.17
N SER A 286 -66.21 5.39 -2.16
CA SER A 286 -67.03 6.23 -1.22
C SER A 286 -68.50 6.24 -1.68
N THR A 287 -69.37 5.74 -0.85
CA THR A 287 -70.83 5.83 -1.08
C THR A 287 -71.40 7.23 -0.78
N GLN A 288 -70.63 8.10 -0.17
CA GLN A 288 -71.07 9.45 0.18
C GLN A 288 -70.83 10.50 -0.91
N ILE A 289 -70.02 10.15 -1.93
CA ILE A 289 -69.64 11.09 -3.02
C ILE A 289 -70.10 10.45 -4.32
N SER A 290 -71.06 11.09 -5.03
CA SER A 290 -71.38 10.72 -6.39
C SER A 290 -70.40 11.38 -7.33
N LEU A 291 -69.43 10.62 -7.89
CA LEU A 291 -68.44 11.10 -8.81
C LEU A 291 -69.00 11.14 -10.25
N PRO A 292 -68.76 12.19 -11.01
CA PRO A 292 -69.08 12.19 -12.47
C PRO A 292 -68.31 11.08 -13.19
N PRO A 293 -68.87 10.48 -14.25
CA PRO A 293 -68.21 9.42 -15.01
C PRO A 293 -66.79 9.77 -15.48
N GLU A 294 -66.57 11.01 -15.89
CA GLU A 294 -65.26 11.48 -16.34
C GLU A 294 -64.25 11.49 -15.19
N GLU A 295 -64.64 11.84 -13.99
CA GLU A 295 -63.79 11.92 -12.79
C GLU A 295 -63.45 10.49 -12.30
N SER A 296 -64.39 9.59 -12.32
CA SER A 296 -64.23 8.18 -12.09
C SER A 296 -63.22 7.54 -13.06
N ALA A 297 -63.35 7.88 -14.39
CA ALA A 297 -62.43 7.41 -15.39
C ALA A 297 -61.02 7.94 -15.17
N ARG A 298 -60.83 9.22 -14.77
CA ARG A 298 -59.54 9.81 -14.42
C ARG A 298 -58.90 9.12 -13.23
N LEU A 299 -59.64 8.82 -12.17
CA LEU A 299 -59.14 8.12 -10.99
C LEU A 299 -58.73 6.70 -11.32
N LEU A 300 -59.48 5.97 -12.16
CA LEU A 300 -59.12 4.64 -12.66
C LEU A 300 -57.83 4.69 -13.50
N SER A 301 -57.73 5.66 -14.38
CA SER A 301 -56.53 5.89 -15.20
C SER A 301 -55.32 6.14 -14.30
N SER A 302 -55.47 6.96 -13.26
CA SER A 302 -54.39 7.24 -12.30
C SER A 302 -53.98 5.97 -11.55
N ILE A 303 -54.91 5.12 -11.12
CA ILE A 303 -54.59 3.83 -10.46
C ILE A 303 -53.76 2.98 -11.42
N LEU A 304 -54.18 2.80 -12.64
CA LEU A 304 -53.50 1.97 -13.64
C LEU A 304 -52.10 2.48 -13.94
N GLU A 305 -51.95 3.81 -14.05
CA GLU A 305 -50.64 4.46 -14.25
C GLU A 305 -49.69 4.19 -13.07
N GLN A 306 -50.19 4.30 -11.82
CA GLN A 306 -49.36 4.04 -10.63
C GLN A 306 -49.03 2.55 -10.47
N CYS A 307 -49.92 1.63 -10.86
CA CYS A 307 -49.62 0.21 -10.89
C CYS A 307 -48.51 -0.12 -11.89
N ALA A 308 -48.60 0.41 -13.13
CA ALA A 308 -47.55 0.24 -14.12
C ALA A 308 -46.20 0.84 -13.68
N ARG A 309 -46.25 1.91 -12.90
CA ARG A 309 -45.05 2.51 -12.29
C ARG A 309 -44.43 1.61 -11.22
N LEU A 310 -45.24 0.97 -10.36
CA LEU A 310 -44.79 0.01 -9.35
C LEU A 310 -44.17 -1.22 -9.99
N ASP A 311 -44.81 -1.78 -11.04
CA ASP A 311 -44.25 -2.94 -11.78
C ASP A 311 -42.86 -2.63 -12.35
N ARG A 312 -42.69 -1.43 -12.93
CA ARG A 312 -41.38 -0.97 -13.43
C ARG A 312 -40.35 -0.88 -12.30
N TYR A 313 -40.73 -0.31 -11.14
CA TYR A 313 -39.83 -0.18 -10.00
C TYR A 313 -39.37 -1.54 -9.46
N THR A 314 -40.28 -2.53 -9.39
CA THR A 314 -39.94 -3.89 -8.95
C THR A 314 -39.02 -4.59 -9.94
N ALA A 315 -39.21 -4.41 -11.25
CA ALA A 315 -38.32 -4.92 -12.28
C ALA A 315 -36.91 -4.31 -12.19
N GLU A 316 -36.82 -2.98 -12.05
CA GLU A 316 -35.54 -2.28 -11.87
C GLU A 316 -34.77 -2.79 -10.62
N LEU A 317 -35.46 -3.04 -9.49
CA LEU A 317 -34.86 -3.59 -8.29
C LEU A 317 -34.36 -5.03 -8.48
N LEU A 318 -35.10 -5.86 -9.19
CA LEU A 318 -34.68 -7.22 -9.52
C LEU A 318 -33.44 -7.21 -10.43
N ASP A 319 -33.37 -6.30 -11.39
CA ASP A 319 -32.20 -6.15 -12.26
C ASP A 319 -30.95 -5.69 -11.49
N VAL A 320 -31.09 -4.78 -10.52
CA VAL A 320 -30.01 -4.44 -9.60
C VAL A 320 -29.54 -5.66 -8.81
N GLY A 321 -30.47 -6.51 -8.36
CA GLY A 321 -30.15 -7.76 -7.68
C GLY A 321 -29.36 -8.73 -8.56
N ARG A 322 -29.74 -8.87 -9.84
CA ARG A 322 -29.03 -9.72 -10.82
C ARG A 322 -27.61 -9.25 -11.10
N ILE A 323 -27.41 -7.94 -11.27
CA ILE A 323 -26.09 -7.35 -11.45
C ILE A 323 -25.20 -7.62 -10.23
N GLN A 324 -25.73 -7.46 -9.01
CA GLN A 324 -24.96 -7.70 -7.77
C GLN A 324 -24.59 -9.17 -7.55
N ALA A 325 -25.42 -10.08 -8.03
CA ALA A 325 -25.18 -11.52 -7.91
C ALA A 325 -24.25 -12.08 -9.00
N GLY A 326 -23.80 -11.23 -9.97
CA GLY A 326 -23.01 -11.67 -11.12
C GLY A 326 -23.79 -12.52 -12.13
N ILE A 327 -25.13 -12.61 -11.99
CA ILE A 327 -25.97 -13.47 -12.85
C ILE A 327 -26.00 -12.93 -14.30
N ALA A 328 -25.66 -11.66 -14.50
CA ALA A 328 -25.61 -11.06 -15.81
C ALA A 328 -24.52 -11.67 -16.72
N GLU A 329 -23.46 -12.24 -16.13
CA GLU A 329 -22.37 -12.94 -16.83
C GLU A 329 -22.73 -14.38 -17.20
N GLU A 330 -23.82 -14.92 -16.65
CA GLU A 330 -24.30 -16.25 -16.97
C GLU A 330 -25.13 -16.24 -18.26
N ARG A 331 -24.95 -17.24 -19.14
CA ARG A 331 -25.71 -17.43 -20.40
C ARG A 331 -25.47 -16.32 -21.44
N LEU A 332 -24.20 -16.01 -21.72
CA LEU A 332 -23.86 -15.22 -22.89
C LEU A 332 -24.06 -16.05 -24.15
N GLU A 333 -24.65 -15.44 -25.16
CA GLU A 333 -24.88 -16.03 -26.48
C GLU A 333 -24.44 -15.04 -27.58
N THR A 334 -24.19 -15.53 -28.76
CA THR A 334 -23.87 -14.67 -29.92
C THR A 334 -25.13 -14.00 -30.42
N VAL A 335 -25.29 -12.71 -30.17
CA VAL A 335 -26.48 -11.92 -30.53
C VAL A 335 -26.20 -10.98 -31.69
N ASN A 336 -27.19 -10.77 -32.55
CA ASN A 336 -27.19 -9.76 -33.62
C ASN A 336 -27.57 -8.39 -33.06
N LEU A 337 -26.62 -7.49 -32.94
CA LEU A 337 -26.82 -6.16 -32.36
C LEU A 337 -27.83 -5.33 -33.15
N THR A 338 -27.88 -5.50 -34.50
CA THR A 338 -28.84 -4.76 -35.36
C THR A 338 -30.28 -5.14 -35.03
N GLU A 339 -30.53 -6.44 -34.73
CA GLU A 339 -31.83 -6.94 -34.32
C GLU A 339 -32.21 -6.45 -32.92
N ILE A 340 -31.30 -6.55 -31.95
CA ILE A 340 -31.57 -6.11 -30.57
C ILE A 340 -31.86 -4.60 -30.52
N VAL A 341 -31.10 -3.77 -31.24
CA VAL A 341 -31.39 -2.33 -31.37
C VAL A 341 -32.77 -2.11 -32.00
N GLY A 342 -33.12 -2.88 -33.03
CA GLY A 342 -34.45 -2.85 -33.66
C GLY A 342 -35.56 -3.22 -32.69
N LEU A 343 -35.39 -4.26 -31.86
CA LEU A 343 -36.33 -4.67 -30.82
C LEU A 343 -36.51 -3.61 -29.75
N ALA A 344 -35.42 -3.01 -29.25
CA ALA A 344 -35.47 -1.95 -28.26
C ALA A 344 -36.22 -0.71 -28.77
N ILE A 345 -35.98 -0.32 -30.01
CA ILE A 345 -36.73 0.79 -30.64
C ILE A 345 -38.23 0.46 -30.78
N LYS A 346 -38.55 -0.77 -31.21
CA LYS A 346 -39.93 -1.24 -31.32
C LYS A 346 -40.65 -1.26 -29.99
N HIS A 347 -39.97 -1.77 -28.94
CA HIS A 347 -40.49 -1.80 -27.57
C HIS A 347 -40.78 -0.39 -27.05
N THR A 348 -39.82 0.53 -27.16
CA THR A 348 -40.03 1.93 -26.73
C THR A 348 -41.18 2.61 -27.47
N ARG A 349 -41.32 2.41 -28.79
CA ARG A 349 -42.44 2.92 -29.55
C ARG A 349 -43.80 2.36 -29.14
N ALA A 350 -43.85 1.10 -28.73
CA ALA A 350 -45.08 0.48 -28.24
C ALA A 350 -45.57 1.09 -26.93
N VAL A 351 -44.63 1.43 -26.05
CA VAL A 351 -44.91 2.06 -24.73
C VAL A 351 -45.15 3.57 -24.89
N HIS A 352 -44.42 4.21 -25.82
CA HIS A 352 -44.47 5.66 -26.06
C HIS A 352 -44.75 5.97 -27.53
N PRO A 353 -45.99 5.85 -28.02
CA PRO A 353 -46.33 6.02 -29.45
C PRO A 353 -46.01 7.40 -30.03
N GLN A 354 -45.91 8.42 -29.17
CA GLN A 354 -45.67 9.82 -29.55
C GLN A 354 -44.17 10.12 -29.82
N VAL A 355 -43.26 9.15 -29.53
CA VAL A 355 -41.82 9.36 -29.64
C VAL A 355 -41.36 9.27 -31.08
N THR A 356 -40.67 10.28 -31.54
CA THR A 356 -39.96 10.24 -32.81
C THR A 356 -38.55 9.72 -32.58
N ILE A 357 -38.28 8.49 -33.07
CA ILE A 357 -36.95 7.89 -33.03
C ILE A 357 -36.39 7.80 -34.43
N GLU A 358 -35.30 8.49 -34.69
CA GLU A 358 -34.49 8.38 -35.90
C GLU A 358 -33.45 7.27 -35.74
N ARG A 359 -33.25 6.45 -36.77
CA ARG A 359 -32.29 5.38 -36.76
C ARG A 359 -31.25 5.52 -37.85
N SER A 360 -29.98 5.34 -37.51
CA SER A 360 -28.86 5.25 -38.45
C SER A 360 -28.04 4.03 -38.11
N LEU A 361 -28.33 2.91 -38.78
CA LEU A 361 -27.69 1.63 -38.52
C LEU A 361 -26.69 1.33 -39.65
N ALA A 362 -25.46 0.93 -39.28
CA ALA A 362 -24.46 0.44 -40.22
C ALA A 362 -24.97 -0.80 -41.00
N HIS A 363 -24.49 -0.95 -42.22
CA HIS A 363 -24.87 -2.07 -43.07
C HIS A 363 -24.24 -3.38 -42.60
N GLY A 364 -25.05 -4.44 -42.61
CA GLY A 364 -24.64 -5.80 -42.26
C GLY A 364 -24.93 -6.20 -40.80
N PRO A 365 -24.81 -7.48 -40.50
CA PRO A 365 -25.01 -7.99 -39.16
C PRO A 365 -23.76 -7.73 -38.31
N HIS A 366 -23.98 -7.33 -37.06
CA HIS A 366 -22.94 -7.10 -36.06
C HIS A 366 -23.20 -8.02 -34.89
N TYR A 367 -22.26 -8.92 -34.57
CA TYR A 367 -22.42 -9.92 -33.52
C TYR A 367 -21.56 -9.59 -32.31
N ALA A 368 -22.15 -9.75 -31.10
CA ALA A 368 -21.44 -9.66 -29.81
C ALA A 368 -21.86 -10.78 -28.87
N GLN A 369 -21.05 -11.07 -27.87
CA GLN A 369 -21.43 -11.97 -26.78
C GLN A 369 -22.25 -11.18 -25.76
N ALA A 370 -23.54 -11.52 -25.62
CA ALA A 370 -24.41 -10.86 -24.66
C ALA A 370 -25.61 -11.75 -24.32
N ASN A 371 -26.34 -11.40 -23.25
CA ASN A 371 -27.67 -11.89 -23.04
C ASN A 371 -28.67 -10.99 -23.78
N ALA A 372 -29.39 -11.52 -24.76
CA ALA A 372 -30.28 -10.75 -25.64
C ALA A 372 -31.31 -9.91 -24.87
N ALA A 373 -31.97 -10.49 -23.87
CA ALA A 373 -33.00 -9.81 -23.07
C ALA A 373 -32.42 -8.69 -22.20
N MET A 374 -31.25 -8.90 -21.58
CA MET A 374 -30.59 -7.89 -20.76
C MET A 374 -30.00 -6.76 -21.61
N LEU A 375 -29.48 -7.05 -22.80
CA LEU A 375 -29.00 -6.04 -23.73
C LEU A 375 -30.16 -5.20 -24.28
N GLU A 376 -31.28 -5.82 -24.67
CA GLU A 376 -32.49 -5.11 -25.05
C GLU A 376 -32.96 -4.18 -23.93
N GLN A 377 -33.04 -4.66 -22.69
CA GLN A 377 -33.43 -3.90 -21.51
C GLN A 377 -32.49 -2.71 -21.26
N ALA A 378 -31.18 -2.90 -21.40
CA ALA A 378 -30.21 -1.82 -21.29
C ALA A 378 -30.48 -0.72 -22.32
N LEU A 379 -30.68 -1.10 -23.57
CA LEU A 379 -30.96 -0.13 -24.66
C LEU A 379 -32.32 0.56 -24.46
N VAL A 380 -33.37 -0.14 -24.05
CA VAL A 380 -34.67 0.43 -23.69
C VAL A 380 -34.50 1.48 -22.58
N ASN A 381 -33.74 1.17 -21.51
CA ASN A 381 -33.47 2.12 -20.44
C ASN A 381 -32.76 3.41 -20.94
N LEU A 382 -31.82 3.27 -21.88
CA LEU A 382 -31.13 4.40 -22.47
C LEU A 382 -32.04 5.23 -23.37
N ILE A 383 -32.88 4.59 -24.22
CA ILE A 383 -33.79 5.25 -25.11
C ILE A 383 -34.92 5.97 -24.33
N ASP A 384 -35.45 5.32 -23.28
CA ASP A 384 -36.45 5.93 -22.39
C ASP A 384 -35.89 7.15 -21.66
N ASN A 385 -34.65 7.12 -21.21
CA ASN A 385 -34.00 8.28 -20.63
C ASN A 385 -33.82 9.43 -21.64
N ALA A 386 -33.34 9.11 -22.82
CA ALA A 386 -33.19 10.10 -23.91
C ALA A 386 -34.52 10.75 -24.27
N GLN A 387 -35.60 9.99 -24.37
CA GLN A 387 -36.94 10.51 -24.61
C GLN A 387 -37.45 11.37 -23.45
N LYS A 388 -37.32 10.87 -22.22
CA LYS A 388 -37.82 11.55 -21.03
C LYS A 388 -37.22 12.93 -20.83
N PHE A 389 -35.94 13.08 -21.12
CA PHE A 389 -35.19 14.32 -20.91
C PHE A 389 -35.05 15.15 -22.17
N GLY A 390 -35.08 14.54 -23.37
CA GLY A 390 -34.84 15.20 -24.64
C GLY A 390 -36.03 15.22 -25.61
N GLY A 391 -37.06 14.40 -25.40
CA GLY A 391 -38.14 14.21 -26.38
C GLY A 391 -38.94 15.45 -26.74
N ASP A 392 -39.08 16.40 -25.83
CA ASP A 392 -39.75 17.70 -26.11
C ASP A 392 -38.90 18.65 -26.99
N ALA A 393 -37.58 18.41 -27.09
CA ALA A 393 -36.65 19.27 -27.84
C ALA A 393 -36.34 18.76 -29.25
N GLY A 394 -36.74 17.53 -29.58
CA GLY A 394 -36.52 16.93 -30.89
C GLY A 394 -36.49 15.40 -30.85
N PRO A 395 -36.23 14.75 -32.00
CA PRO A 395 -36.17 13.31 -32.08
C PRO A 395 -34.99 12.73 -31.29
N VAL A 396 -35.19 11.53 -30.76
CA VAL A 396 -34.10 10.71 -30.25
C VAL A 396 -33.43 9.98 -31.41
N THR A 397 -32.11 10.09 -31.52
CA THR A 397 -31.35 9.42 -32.59
C THR A 397 -30.64 8.18 -31.99
N VAL A 398 -30.86 7.03 -32.63
CA VAL A 398 -30.15 5.79 -32.28
C VAL A 398 -29.27 5.38 -33.46
N SER A 399 -27.97 5.31 -33.27
CA SER A 399 -27.01 4.86 -34.28
C SER A 399 -26.27 3.61 -33.82
N LEU A 400 -25.93 2.77 -34.81
CA LEU A 400 -25.05 1.63 -34.66
C LEU A 400 -23.95 1.73 -35.71
N ASP A 401 -22.70 1.86 -35.25
CA ASP A 401 -21.50 1.90 -36.05
C ASP A 401 -20.51 0.82 -35.60
N ASN A 402 -19.52 0.52 -36.42
CA ASN A 402 -18.42 -0.38 -36.03
C ASN A 402 -17.09 0.15 -36.57
N ASP A 403 -16.00 -0.19 -35.89
CA ASP A 403 -14.64 0.09 -36.37
C ASP A 403 -13.87 -1.20 -36.72
N GLY A 404 -14.57 -2.32 -36.90
CA GLY A 404 -14.02 -3.65 -37.22
C GLY A 404 -13.69 -4.51 -35.99
N SER A 405 -13.44 -3.94 -34.82
CA SER A 405 -13.17 -4.68 -33.58
C SER A 405 -14.27 -4.50 -32.52
N VAL A 406 -14.94 -3.36 -32.53
CA VAL A 406 -16.00 -3.02 -31.58
C VAL A 406 -17.20 -2.42 -32.29
N ALA A 407 -18.39 -2.70 -31.79
CA ALA A 407 -19.62 -2.03 -32.15
C ALA A 407 -19.84 -0.85 -31.22
N LYS A 408 -20.31 0.27 -31.76
CA LYS A 408 -20.70 1.48 -31.03
C LYS A 408 -22.16 1.77 -31.25
N ILE A 409 -22.97 1.64 -30.19
CA ILE A 409 -24.39 2.01 -30.19
C ILE A 409 -24.49 3.36 -29.48
N ALA A 410 -24.89 4.41 -30.20
CA ALA A 410 -25.05 5.73 -29.61
C ALA A 410 -26.53 6.14 -29.60
N ILE A 411 -26.99 6.56 -28.41
CA ILE A 411 -28.34 7.12 -28.21
C ILE A 411 -28.17 8.62 -27.90
N THR A 412 -28.73 9.46 -28.74
CA THR A 412 -28.54 10.91 -28.67
C THR A 412 -29.88 11.61 -28.50
N ASP A 413 -29.94 12.54 -27.55
CA ASP A 413 -31.06 13.43 -27.30
C ASP A 413 -30.66 14.92 -27.47
N ARG A 414 -31.64 15.80 -27.55
CA ARG A 414 -31.48 17.26 -27.63
C ARG A 414 -31.93 17.97 -26.36
N GLY A 415 -31.94 17.28 -25.25
CA GLY A 415 -32.38 17.78 -23.94
C GLY A 415 -31.46 18.82 -23.31
N PRO A 416 -31.67 19.12 -22.05
CA PRO A 416 -30.92 20.16 -21.32
C PRO A 416 -29.43 19.85 -21.12
N GLY A 417 -28.98 18.65 -21.49
CA GLY A 417 -27.62 18.19 -21.25
C GLY A 417 -27.35 17.86 -19.78
N ILE A 418 -26.17 17.29 -19.53
CA ILE A 418 -25.66 16.90 -18.21
C ILE A 418 -24.52 17.86 -17.85
N HIS A 419 -24.55 18.39 -16.64
CA HIS A 419 -23.49 19.30 -16.18
C HIS A 419 -22.17 18.52 -15.96
N GLY A 420 -21.02 19.21 -16.16
CA GLY A 420 -19.72 18.54 -16.15
C GLY A 420 -19.38 17.80 -14.88
N ASP A 421 -19.80 18.31 -13.71
CA ASP A 421 -19.63 17.71 -12.39
C ASP A 421 -20.52 16.48 -12.13
N GLU A 422 -21.56 16.29 -12.94
CA GLU A 422 -22.51 15.18 -12.82
C GLU A 422 -22.19 13.99 -13.73
N ARG A 423 -21.32 14.15 -14.76
CA ARG A 423 -21.07 13.11 -15.79
C ARG A 423 -20.59 11.77 -15.24
N GLU A 424 -19.72 11.78 -14.25
CA GLU A 424 -19.24 10.56 -13.61
C GLU A 424 -20.30 9.94 -12.68
N GLN A 425 -21.21 10.76 -12.17
CA GLN A 425 -22.21 10.35 -11.20
C GLN A 425 -23.50 9.84 -11.83
N VAL A 426 -23.79 10.14 -13.12
CA VAL A 426 -25.05 9.74 -13.76
C VAL A 426 -25.28 8.23 -13.81
N PHE A 427 -24.21 7.44 -13.76
CA PHE A 427 -24.27 5.99 -13.66
C PHE A 427 -24.33 5.46 -12.23
N SER A 428 -24.32 6.34 -11.23
CA SER A 428 -24.44 5.93 -9.84
C SER A 428 -25.90 5.58 -9.51
N ARG A 429 -26.08 4.63 -8.58
CA ARG A 429 -27.42 4.21 -8.13
C ARG A 429 -28.20 5.39 -7.55
N PHE A 430 -29.48 5.51 -7.91
CA PHE A 430 -30.41 6.53 -7.40
C PHE A 430 -29.98 7.97 -7.71
N PHE A 431 -29.06 8.16 -8.63
CA PHE A 431 -28.67 9.50 -9.03
C PHE A 431 -29.80 10.18 -9.79
N LYS A 432 -30.12 11.41 -9.35
CA LYS A 432 -31.11 12.29 -9.99
C LYS A 432 -30.40 13.62 -10.23
N GLY A 433 -30.14 13.98 -11.50
CA GLY A 433 -29.48 15.23 -11.86
C GLY A 433 -30.28 16.46 -11.40
N LYS A 434 -29.61 17.55 -11.13
CA LYS A 434 -30.20 18.82 -10.64
C LYS A 434 -31.29 19.38 -11.58
N ARG A 435 -31.20 19.06 -12.89
CA ARG A 435 -32.16 19.48 -13.92
C ARG A 435 -33.29 18.47 -14.19
N SER A 436 -33.36 17.37 -13.44
CA SER A 436 -34.33 16.27 -13.67
C SER A 436 -35.80 16.64 -13.36
N GLY A 437 -36.04 17.60 -12.47
CA GLY A 437 -37.38 18.07 -12.11
C GLY A 437 -38.36 16.95 -11.76
N ALA A 438 -39.66 17.15 -12.02
CA ALA A 438 -40.72 16.17 -11.76
C ALA A 438 -40.68 14.92 -12.67
N LYS A 439 -39.87 14.91 -13.72
CA LYS A 439 -39.69 13.79 -14.66
C LYS A 439 -38.81 12.67 -14.09
N ALA A 440 -38.30 12.79 -12.85
CA ALA A 440 -37.37 11.81 -12.26
C ALA A 440 -38.05 10.48 -11.95
N GLY A 441 -37.40 9.37 -12.37
CA GLY A 441 -37.67 8.00 -11.92
C GLY A 441 -36.87 7.66 -10.67
N MET A 442 -36.65 6.36 -10.39
CA MET A 442 -35.80 5.91 -9.26
C MET A 442 -34.33 6.27 -9.44
N GLY A 443 -33.85 6.57 -10.65
CA GLY A 443 -32.45 6.82 -10.94
C GLY A 443 -31.62 5.53 -11.04
N LEU A 444 -32.27 4.43 -11.43
CA LEU A 444 -31.63 3.11 -11.60
C LEU A 444 -31.35 2.78 -13.07
N GLY A 445 -32.06 3.36 -14.04
CA GLY A 445 -31.99 2.95 -15.45
C GLY A 445 -30.59 3.02 -16.04
N LEU A 446 -29.84 4.13 -15.83
CA LEU A 446 -28.45 4.26 -16.31
C LEU A 446 -27.49 3.31 -15.55
N TYR A 447 -27.70 3.11 -14.27
CA TYR A 447 -26.92 2.13 -13.49
C TYR A 447 -27.13 0.69 -13.99
N ILE A 448 -28.39 0.30 -14.28
CA ILE A 448 -28.72 -1.03 -14.81
C ILE A 448 -28.12 -1.20 -16.20
N ALA A 449 -28.27 -0.19 -17.07
CA ALA A 449 -27.67 -0.24 -18.40
C ALA A 449 -26.15 -0.43 -18.32
N LYS A 450 -25.48 0.33 -17.46
CA LYS A 450 -24.03 0.18 -17.23
C LYS A 450 -23.66 -1.22 -16.73
N GLY A 451 -24.36 -1.73 -15.71
CA GLY A 451 -24.08 -3.05 -15.14
C GLY A 451 -24.24 -4.18 -16.15
N PHE A 452 -25.26 -4.13 -17.00
CA PHE A 452 -25.45 -5.14 -18.05
C PHE A 452 -24.39 -5.03 -19.15
N ILE A 453 -24.05 -3.81 -19.59
CA ILE A 453 -23.03 -3.62 -20.62
C ILE A 453 -21.65 -4.05 -20.14
N GLU A 454 -21.28 -3.74 -18.88
CA GLU A 454 -20.01 -4.18 -18.29
C GLU A 454 -19.94 -5.70 -18.11
N ALA A 455 -21.07 -6.39 -17.83
CA ALA A 455 -21.15 -7.83 -17.76
C ALA A 455 -20.94 -8.52 -19.12
N PHE A 456 -21.02 -7.79 -20.22
CA PHE A 456 -20.78 -8.26 -21.59
C PHE A 456 -19.40 -7.79 -22.11
N ASP A 457 -18.44 -7.50 -21.23
CA ASP A 457 -17.12 -6.94 -21.55
C ASP A 457 -17.20 -5.63 -22.37
N GLY A 458 -18.33 -4.95 -22.28
CA GLY A 458 -18.57 -3.67 -22.95
C GLY A 458 -18.23 -2.48 -22.06
N ALA A 459 -18.33 -1.29 -22.65
CA ALA A 459 -18.18 -0.03 -21.95
C ALA A 459 -19.33 0.92 -22.30
N ILE A 460 -19.68 1.81 -21.34
CA ILE A 460 -20.67 2.85 -21.53
C ILE A 460 -20.09 4.21 -21.13
N ALA A 461 -20.33 5.21 -21.96
CA ALA A 461 -19.85 6.57 -21.72
C ALA A 461 -20.93 7.59 -22.02
N VAL A 462 -20.83 8.79 -21.42
CA VAL A 462 -21.72 9.91 -21.68
C VAL A 462 -20.94 11.11 -22.23
N GLU A 463 -21.44 11.65 -23.33
CA GLU A 463 -20.96 12.87 -23.95
C GLU A 463 -22.05 13.92 -23.77
N SER A 464 -21.79 14.99 -23.06
CA SER A 464 -22.75 16.09 -22.83
C SER A 464 -22.01 17.29 -22.23
N PRO A 465 -22.39 18.53 -22.56
CA PRO A 465 -23.33 18.88 -23.64
C PRO A 465 -22.71 18.65 -25.01
N LEU A 466 -23.57 18.48 -26.03
CA LEU A 466 -23.15 18.23 -27.43
C LEU A 466 -23.08 19.53 -28.24
N ASP A 467 -24.05 20.43 -28.04
CA ASP A 467 -24.14 21.69 -28.74
C ASP A 467 -24.44 22.82 -27.74
N GLY A 468 -23.43 23.65 -27.51
CA GLY A 468 -23.47 24.69 -26.49
C GLY A 468 -23.65 24.10 -25.08
N GLU A 469 -24.85 24.31 -24.50
CA GLU A 469 -25.21 23.74 -23.18
C GLU A 469 -26.26 22.62 -23.25
N ARG A 470 -26.54 22.07 -24.45
CA ARG A 470 -27.65 21.16 -24.70
C ARG A 470 -27.17 19.84 -25.31
N GLY A 471 -28.06 18.84 -25.23
CA GLY A 471 -27.91 17.53 -25.83
C GLY A 471 -27.06 16.57 -24.99
N THR A 472 -27.45 15.28 -25.02
CA THR A 472 -26.71 14.19 -24.42
C THR A 472 -26.59 13.07 -25.42
N ARG A 473 -25.39 12.46 -25.48
CA ARG A 473 -25.14 11.22 -26.20
C ARG A 473 -24.61 10.19 -25.23
N VAL A 474 -25.28 9.06 -25.12
CA VAL A 474 -24.80 7.90 -24.42
C VAL A 474 -24.27 6.90 -25.43
N VAL A 475 -23.01 6.51 -25.28
CA VAL A 475 -22.31 5.59 -26.18
C VAL A 475 -22.06 4.27 -25.46
N VAL A 476 -22.58 3.20 -26.02
CA VAL A 476 -22.32 1.82 -25.61
C VAL A 476 -21.33 1.21 -26.59
N THR A 477 -20.27 0.59 -26.07
CA THR A 477 -19.25 -0.10 -26.87
C THR A 477 -19.23 -1.58 -26.49
N LEU A 478 -19.33 -2.47 -27.48
CA LEU A 478 -19.32 -3.92 -27.27
C LEU A 478 -18.27 -4.57 -28.19
N PRO A 479 -17.46 -5.52 -27.72
CA PRO A 479 -16.55 -6.28 -28.55
C PRO A 479 -17.31 -7.06 -29.62
N LEU A 480 -16.86 -6.98 -30.88
CA LEU A 480 -17.42 -7.78 -31.97
C LEU A 480 -16.83 -9.19 -31.95
N VAL A 481 -17.68 -10.18 -32.23
CA VAL A 481 -17.30 -11.58 -32.39
C VAL A 481 -17.67 -12.08 -33.77
N ALA A 482 -16.97 -13.13 -34.24
CA ALA A 482 -17.37 -13.80 -35.44
C ALA A 482 -18.72 -14.52 -35.22
N PRO A 483 -19.62 -14.55 -36.18
CA PRO A 483 -20.88 -15.27 -36.06
C PRO A 483 -20.63 -16.78 -35.89
N ASP A 484 -21.27 -17.39 -34.90
CA ASP A 484 -21.32 -18.85 -34.77
C ASP A 484 -22.24 -19.47 -35.89
N GLU A 485 -21.93 -20.68 -36.33
CA GLU A 485 -22.74 -21.37 -37.38
C GLU A 485 -24.23 -21.47 -37.01
N ALA A 486 -24.56 -21.56 -35.72
CA ALA A 486 -25.92 -21.55 -35.20
C ALA A 486 -26.65 -20.21 -35.35
N SER A 487 -25.94 -19.09 -35.33
CA SER A 487 -26.48 -17.70 -35.45
C SER A 487 -26.72 -17.30 -36.92
N MET A 488 -26.16 -18.05 -37.88
CA MET A 488 -26.37 -17.80 -39.33
C MET A 488 -27.61 -18.48 -39.89
N ALA A 489 -28.24 -19.37 -39.11
CA ALA A 489 -29.40 -20.19 -39.55
C ALA A 489 -30.74 -19.67 -39.00
N ALA A 490 -30.75 -18.66 -38.16
CA ALA A 490 -31.96 -18.02 -37.60
C ALA A 490 -32.20 -16.65 -38.24
#